data_840942565ececce5830b4174dbd6aac9
#
_entry.id   840942565ececce5830b4174dbd6aac9
#
_cell.length_a   1.000
_cell.length_b   1.000
_cell.length_c   1.000
_cell.angle_alpha   90.00
_cell.angle_beta   90.00
_cell.angle_gamma   90.00
#
_symmetry.space_group_name_H-M   'P 1'
#
loop_
_entity.id
_entity.type
_entity.pdbx_description
1 polymer ?
#
loop_
_entity_poly.entity_id
_entity_poly.type
_entity_poly.pdbx_seq_one_letter_code
_entity_poly.pdbx_strand_id
1 'polypeptide(L)'
;MHDRGSYAGESRVFRTAYHEGGRYVPMLQESRRLWRELERQSGRELYLEVGALSIAQPDRVEMRTTLDTVRAFDLPHTLYDTDELRRAHPQHNVHDGDVGVLDHHGGGIRPEVSLMAALDLAEAAGAQLHFNTPVLAIEEEPGGVVVRTPNEAIRADTVILASGSWSTRLDERLRDLLRLQVLGLTWFMPTDIADFLPERFPAFLRDVGPVHFFGAPSLDGYSIKASSNPTWPVARDVDEVPRGYSRHELVKIGQQAKEFFPALNPEPVRSSVHHCAYTPDRTPVVDVSGSERVVTVTGLSGHGFKFAPVL
;
A
#
# COMPACT_ATOMS: atom_id res chain seq x y z
N MET A 1 9.68 -8.20 13.64
CA MET A 1 9.09 -7.50 12.48
C MET A 1 10.22 -6.78 11.75
N HIS A 2 10.28 -6.78 10.41
CA HIS A 2 11.32 -6.13 9.63
C HIS A 2 10.70 -4.98 8.80
N ASP A 3 11.52 -4.05 8.36
CA ASP A 3 11.11 -2.85 7.61
C ASP A 3 11.30 -2.96 6.08
N ARG A 4 11.78 -4.10 5.58
CA ARG A 4 12.10 -4.32 4.16
C ARG A 4 10.88 -4.60 3.29
N GLY A 5 9.86 -5.25 3.85
CA GLY A 5 8.65 -5.64 3.11
C GLY A 5 7.79 -4.46 2.67
N SER A 6 6.96 -4.69 1.67
CA SER A 6 6.05 -3.68 1.09
C SER A 6 4.99 -3.15 2.06
N TYR A 7 4.80 -3.77 3.21
CA TYR A 7 3.84 -3.32 4.23
C TYR A 7 4.32 -2.12 5.03
N ALA A 8 5.64 -2.00 5.31
CA ALA A 8 6.19 -1.00 6.21
C ALA A 8 6.06 0.44 5.67
N GLY A 9 6.05 1.42 6.56
CA GLY A 9 6.04 2.85 6.23
C GLY A 9 4.82 3.61 6.71
N GLU A 10 4.33 3.33 7.94
CA GLU A 10 3.40 4.10 8.74
C GLU A 10 1.95 4.14 8.23
N SER A 11 1.73 4.29 6.93
CA SER A 11 0.38 4.35 6.35
C SER A 11 0.30 3.66 5.00
N ARG A 12 -0.91 3.20 4.65
CA ARG A 12 -1.30 2.73 3.33
C ARG A 12 -2.64 3.33 2.96
N VAL A 13 -2.74 3.88 1.75
CA VAL A 13 -4.01 4.45 1.28
C VAL A 13 -5.02 3.34 1.07
N PHE A 14 -6.17 3.47 1.69
CA PHE A 14 -7.39 2.71 1.42
C PHE A 14 -8.35 3.57 0.61
N ARG A 15 -9.02 2.96 -0.35
CA ARG A 15 -10.07 3.63 -1.14
C ARG A 15 -10.98 2.60 -1.78
N THR A 16 -12.25 2.95 -1.96
CA THR A 16 -13.26 2.19 -2.70
C THR A 16 -13.48 2.77 -4.10
N ALA A 17 -13.32 4.08 -4.27
CA ALA A 17 -13.26 4.76 -5.57
C ALA A 17 -11.95 4.39 -6.30
N TYR A 18 -11.98 3.26 -7.04
CA TYR A 18 -10.76 2.54 -7.41
C TYR A 18 -10.41 2.67 -8.87
N HIS A 19 -9.26 3.27 -9.17
CA HIS A 19 -8.81 3.50 -10.55
C HIS A 19 -8.26 2.23 -11.23
N GLU A 20 -7.92 1.19 -10.48
CA GLU A 20 -7.50 -0.10 -11.03
C GLU A 20 -8.70 -0.94 -11.52
N GLY A 21 -9.92 -0.43 -11.32
CA GLY A 21 -11.15 -0.96 -11.92
C GLY A 21 -12.19 -1.45 -10.93
N GLY A 22 -13.45 -1.32 -11.36
CA GLY A 22 -14.64 -1.65 -10.54
C GLY A 22 -14.71 -3.11 -10.08
N ARG A 23 -14.02 -4.03 -10.77
CA ARG A 23 -13.97 -5.46 -10.37
C ARG A 23 -13.46 -5.69 -8.94
N TYR A 24 -12.69 -4.75 -8.41
CA TYR A 24 -12.15 -4.83 -7.04
C TYR A 24 -13.10 -4.26 -5.97
N VAL A 25 -14.13 -3.51 -6.36
CA VAL A 25 -15.01 -2.82 -5.40
C VAL A 25 -15.67 -3.76 -4.39
N PRO A 26 -16.25 -4.91 -4.79
CA PRO A 26 -16.84 -5.85 -3.82
C PRO A 26 -15.82 -6.34 -2.78
N MET A 27 -14.58 -6.65 -3.21
CA MET A 27 -13.50 -7.03 -2.31
C MET A 27 -13.08 -5.88 -1.40
N LEU A 28 -13.06 -4.63 -1.89
CA LEU A 28 -12.73 -3.45 -1.09
C LEU A 28 -13.80 -3.17 -0.03
N GLN A 29 -15.08 -3.33 -0.37
CA GLN A 29 -16.18 -3.20 0.59
C GLN A 29 -16.09 -4.26 1.70
N GLU A 30 -15.83 -5.52 1.34
CA GLU A 30 -15.61 -6.58 2.32
C GLU A 30 -14.33 -6.36 3.13
N SER A 31 -13.25 -5.94 2.49
CA SER A 31 -12.00 -5.60 3.18
C SER A 31 -12.19 -4.48 4.20
N ARG A 32 -12.97 -3.43 3.86
CA ARG A 32 -13.32 -2.36 4.81
C ARG A 32 -14.05 -2.91 6.03
N ARG A 33 -15.03 -3.81 5.82
CA ARG A 33 -15.74 -4.48 6.91
C ARG A 33 -14.80 -5.28 7.81
N LEU A 34 -13.87 -6.03 7.21
CA LEU A 34 -12.90 -6.85 7.94
C LEU A 34 -11.83 -6.01 8.67
N TRP A 35 -11.39 -4.86 8.10
CA TRP A 35 -10.53 -3.93 8.83
C TRP A 35 -11.21 -3.39 10.09
N ARG A 36 -12.49 -3.00 10.01
CA ARG A 36 -13.28 -2.58 11.18
C ARG A 36 -13.50 -3.72 12.19
N GLU A 37 -13.65 -4.94 11.71
CA GLU A 37 -13.71 -6.12 12.55
C GLU A 37 -12.41 -6.32 13.35
N LEU A 38 -11.26 -6.24 12.68
CA LEU A 38 -9.94 -6.36 13.30
C LEU A 38 -9.69 -5.25 14.34
N GLU A 39 -10.10 -4.01 14.04
CA GLU A 39 -10.07 -2.90 15.01
C GLU A 39 -10.83 -3.24 16.28
N ARG A 40 -12.07 -3.71 16.12
CA ARG A 40 -12.95 -4.05 17.25
C ARG A 40 -12.39 -5.21 18.09
N GLN A 41 -11.83 -6.23 17.46
CA GLN A 41 -11.25 -7.38 18.14
C GLN A 41 -9.95 -7.02 18.87
N SER A 42 -9.11 -6.19 18.27
CA SER A 42 -7.81 -5.82 18.84
C SER A 42 -7.86 -4.62 19.80
N GLY A 43 -8.94 -3.83 19.76
CA GLY A 43 -9.04 -2.56 20.50
C GLY A 43 -8.08 -1.48 20.03
N ARG A 44 -7.50 -1.62 18.81
CA ARG A 44 -6.53 -0.68 18.23
C ARG A 44 -7.13 0.04 17.04
N GLU A 45 -6.80 1.33 16.88
CA GLU A 45 -7.15 2.08 15.69
C GLU A 45 -6.21 1.69 14.54
N LEU A 46 -6.76 1.05 13.51
CA LEU A 46 -6.01 0.52 12.37
C LEU A 46 -6.33 1.27 11.09
N TYR A 47 -7.58 1.71 10.94
CA TYR A 47 -8.11 2.33 9.75
C TYR A 47 -8.71 3.71 10.04
N LEU A 48 -7.95 4.75 9.68
CA LEU A 48 -8.41 6.13 9.76
C LEU A 48 -9.23 6.45 8.51
N GLU A 49 -10.55 6.47 8.66
CA GLU A 49 -11.50 6.77 7.58
C GLU A 49 -11.70 8.30 7.47
N VAL A 50 -10.68 8.97 6.98
CA VAL A 50 -10.60 10.43 6.83
C VAL A 50 -10.84 10.89 5.39
N GLY A 51 -11.31 9.98 4.56
CA GLY A 51 -11.44 10.18 3.11
C GLY A 51 -10.15 9.87 2.36
N ALA A 52 -10.31 9.60 1.05
CA ALA A 52 -9.21 9.52 0.10
C ALA A 52 -9.50 10.40 -1.11
N LEU A 53 -8.71 11.43 -1.31
CA LEU A 53 -8.86 12.43 -2.36
C LEU A 53 -7.99 12.06 -3.56
N SER A 54 -8.62 11.81 -4.70
CA SER A 54 -7.94 11.65 -5.98
C SER A 54 -8.04 12.94 -6.77
N ILE A 55 -6.90 13.50 -7.21
CA ILE A 55 -6.81 14.75 -7.98
C ILE A 55 -6.07 14.49 -9.28
N ALA A 56 -6.69 14.83 -10.41
CA ALA A 56 -6.06 14.77 -11.74
C ALA A 56 -6.87 15.58 -12.75
N GLN A 57 -6.34 15.73 -13.96
CA GLN A 57 -7.11 16.19 -15.12
C GLN A 57 -8.21 15.17 -15.47
N PRO A 58 -9.41 15.61 -15.89
CA PRO A 58 -10.56 14.74 -16.12
C PRO A 58 -10.38 13.73 -17.26
N ASP A 59 -9.49 14.02 -18.21
CA ASP A 59 -9.18 13.16 -19.36
C ASP A 59 -8.16 12.06 -19.04
N ARG A 60 -7.54 12.09 -17.87
CA ARG A 60 -6.64 11.02 -17.41
C ARG A 60 -7.40 9.70 -17.21
N VAL A 61 -6.77 8.61 -17.61
CA VAL A 61 -7.38 7.29 -17.50
C VAL A 61 -7.71 6.92 -16.05
N GLU A 62 -6.83 7.29 -15.12
CA GLU A 62 -7.02 7.05 -13.68
C GLU A 62 -8.27 7.78 -13.17
N MET A 63 -8.46 9.05 -13.56
CA MET A 63 -9.63 9.85 -13.14
C MET A 63 -10.92 9.32 -13.77
N ARG A 64 -10.91 9.03 -15.08
CA ARG A 64 -12.08 8.44 -15.76
C ARG A 64 -12.49 7.13 -15.12
N THR A 65 -11.55 6.22 -14.90
CA THR A 65 -11.86 4.93 -14.25
C THR A 65 -12.38 5.11 -12.83
N THR A 66 -11.84 6.08 -12.08
CA THR A 66 -12.36 6.42 -10.74
C THR A 66 -13.81 6.89 -10.82
N LEU A 67 -14.12 7.84 -11.72
CA LEU A 67 -15.48 8.36 -11.93
C LEU A 67 -16.46 7.28 -12.39
N ASP A 68 -16.03 6.40 -13.29
CA ASP A 68 -16.85 5.27 -13.75
C ASP A 68 -17.12 4.29 -12.60
N THR A 69 -16.11 4.03 -11.77
CA THR A 69 -16.24 3.15 -10.60
C THR A 69 -17.22 3.71 -9.57
N VAL A 70 -17.12 4.99 -9.21
CA VAL A 70 -18.04 5.57 -8.23
C VAL A 70 -19.49 5.59 -8.71
N ARG A 71 -19.72 5.82 -10.01
CA ARG A 71 -21.06 5.77 -10.61
C ARG A 71 -21.62 4.36 -10.69
N ALA A 72 -20.78 3.40 -11.12
CA ALA A 72 -21.22 2.01 -11.33
C ALA A 72 -21.61 1.30 -10.02
N PHE A 73 -21.00 1.68 -8.91
CA PHE A 73 -21.22 1.05 -7.60
C PHE A 73 -21.91 1.96 -6.59
N ASP A 74 -22.39 3.13 -7.00
CA ASP A 74 -23.03 4.13 -6.15
C ASP A 74 -22.24 4.41 -4.85
N LEU A 75 -20.93 4.62 -5.00
CA LEU A 75 -20.03 4.79 -3.86
C LEU A 75 -20.22 6.18 -3.23
N PRO A 76 -20.24 6.31 -1.91
CA PRO A 76 -20.29 7.61 -1.23
C PRO A 76 -19.05 8.45 -1.56
N HIS A 77 -19.24 9.56 -2.25
CA HIS A 77 -18.16 10.44 -2.69
C HIS A 77 -18.61 11.90 -2.81
N THR A 78 -17.62 12.79 -2.91
CA THR A 78 -17.83 14.19 -3.31
C THR A 78 -16.99 14.47 -4.56
N LEU A 79 -17.59 15.10 -5.55
CA LEU A 79 -16.90 15.60 -6.73
C LEU A 79 -16.58 17.07 -6.53
N TYR A 80 -15.40 17.49 -6.91
CA TYR A 80 -14.96 18.87 -6.90
C TYR A 80 -14.54 19.30 -8.29
N ASP A 81 -15.05 20.45 -8.76
CA ASP A 81 -14.41 21.20 -9.84
C ASP A 81 -13.12 21.87 -9.33
N THR A 82 -12.41 22.54 -10.23
CA THR A 82 -11.13 23.19 -9.92
C THR A 82 -11.26 24.23 -8.79
N ASP A 83 -12.31 25.05 -8.82
CA ASP A 83 -12.48 26.14 -7.85
C ASP A 83 -13.00 25.62 -6.50
N GLU A 84 -13.86 24.62 -6.52
CA GLU A 84 -14.31 23.90 -5.33
C GLU A 84 -13.14 23.18 -4.65
N LEU A 85 -12.28 22.52 -5.44
CA LEU A 85 -11.11 21.82 -4.95
C LEU A 85 -10.11 22.78 -4.27
N ARG A 86 -9.85 23.95 -4.88
CA ARG A 86 -9.01 25.01 -4.29
C ARG A 86 -9.54 25.51 -2.95
N ARG A 87 -10.86 25.63 -2.83
CA ARG A 87 -11.50 26.09 -1.58
C ARG A 87 -11.52 25.02 -0.51
N ALA A 88 -11.85 23.78 -0.88
CA ALA A 88 -12.01 22.67 0.06
C ALA A 88 -10.67 22.09 0.54
N HIS A 89 -9.67 22.09 -0.33
CA HIS A 89 -8.35 21.48 -0.07
C HIS A 89 -7.20 22.43 -0.42
N PRO A 90 -7.09 23.61 0.26
CA PRO A 90 -6.12 24.65 -0.06
C PRO A 90 -4.66 24.24 0.17
N GLN A 91 -4.42 23.08 0.82
CA GLN A 91 -3.09 22.51 1.00
C GLN A 91 -2.47 22.06 -0.31
N HIS A 92 -3.31 21.69 -1.30
CA HIS A 92 -2.86 21.27 -2.63
C HIS A 92 -2.70 22.48 -3.56
N ASN A 93 -1.60 22.50 -4.32
CA ASN A 93 -1.49 23.40 -5.47
C ASN A 93 -2.31 22.84 -6.63
N VAL A 94 -3.56 23.24 -6.73
CA VAL A 94 -4.51 22.76 -7.73
C VAL A 94 -4.29 23.51 -9.05
N HIS A 95 -3.99 22.76 -10.12
CA HIS A 95 -3.79 23.31 -11.47
C HIS A 95 -5.12 23.60 -12.16
N ASP A 96 -5.11 24.47 -13.17
CA ASP A 96 -6.31 24.75 -13.97
C ASP A 96 -6.79 23.48 -14.68
N GLY A 97 -8.08 23.20 -14.56
CA GLY A 97 -8.71 22.01 -15.11
C GLY A 97 -8.60 20.75 -14.23
N ASP A 98 -7.86 20.77 -13.13
CA ASP A 98 -7.88 19.66 -12.17
C ASP A 98 -9.29 19.47 -11.60
N VAL A 99 -9.67 18.22 -11.43
CA VAL A 99 -10.87 17.80 -10.72
C VAL A 99 -10.52 16.89 -9.56
N GLY A 100 -11.39 16.83 -8.54
CA GLY A 100 -11.21 16.00 -7.36
C GLY A 100 -12.35 15.01 -7.16
N VAL A 101 -11.99 13.79 -6.71
CA VAL A 101 -12.94 12.80 -6.20
C VAL A 101 -12.52 12.46 -4.78
N LEU A 102 -13.34 12.84 -3.80
CA LEU A 102 -13.16 12.43 -2.40
C LEU A 102 -14.02 11.18 -2.14
N ASP A 103 -13.38 10.05 -1.97
CA ASP A 103 -14.00 8.81 -1.50
C ASP A 103 -14.23 8.90 0.00
N HIS A 104 -15.49 8.90 0.46
CA HIS A 104 -15.81 9.02 1.88
C HIS A 104 -15.45 7.76 2.67
N HIS A 105 -15.40 6.61 2.02
CA HIS A 105 -14.90 5.36 2.61
C HIS A 105 -13.39 5.17 2.46
N GLY A 106 -12.70 6.20 1.96
CA GLY A 106 -11.25 6.20 1.85
C GLY A 106 -10.54 6.59 3.13
N GLY A 107 -9.22 6.49 3.13
CA GLY A 107 -8.41 6.91 4.26
C GLY A 107 -7.04 6.24 4.33
N GLY A 108 -6.50 6.16 5.53
CA GLY A 108 -5.20 5.57 5.83
C GLY A 108 -5.30 4.33 6.69
N ILE A 109 -4.65 3.23 6.30
CA ILE A 109 -4.45 2.08 7.17
C ILE A 109 -3.07 2.21 7.82
N ARG A 110 -2.94 1.85 9.10
CA ARG A 110 -1.69 1.83 9.88
C ARG A 110 -1.06 0.42 9.83
N PRO A 111 -0.17 0.13 8.87
CA PRO A 111 0.21 -1.24 8.56
C PRO A 111 0.97 -1.95 9.69
N GLU A 112 1.88 -1.26 10.36
CA GLU A 112 2.65 -1.85 11.46
C GLU A 112 1.73 -2.18 12.65
N VAL A 113 0.81 -1.27 12.99
CA VAL A 113 -0.17 -1.48 14.06
C VAL A 113 -1.12 -2.62 13.71
N SER A 114 -1.55 -2.68 12.42
CA SER A 114 -2.43 -3.75 11.92
C SER A 114 -1.76 -5.11 11.97
N LEU A 115 -0.48 -5.18 11.59
CA LEU A 115 0.29 -6.42 11.65
C LEU A 115 0.43 -6.91 13.09
N MET A 116 0.77 -6.00 14.04
CA MET A 116 0.86 -6.34 15.45
C MET A 116 -0.48 -6.80 16.01
N ALA A 117 -1.57 -6.12 15.65
CA ALA A 117 -2.92 -6.53 16.07
C ALA A 117 -3.27 -7.96 15.58
N ALA A 118 -2.98 -8.25 14.33
CA ALA A 118 -3.22 -9.58 13.76
C ALA A 118 -2.35 -10.67 14.41
N LEU A 119 -1.07 -10.38 14.68
CA LEU A 119 -0.16 -11.32 15.34
C LEU A 119 -0.58 -11.61 16.77
N ASP A 120 -0.92 -10.58 17.56
CA ASP A 120 -1.37 -10.75 18.95
C ASP A 120 -2.67 -11.60 19.02
N LEU A 121 -3.61 -11.36 18.12
CA LEU A 121 -4.85 -12.14 18.05
C LEU A 121 -4.59 -13.58 17.59
N ALA A 122 -3.69 -13.79 16.64
CA ALA A 122 -3.31 -15.13 16.19
C ALA A 122 -2.64 -15.92 17.31
N GLU A 123 -1.70 -15.32 18.04
CA GLU A 123 -1.04 -15.96 19.19
C GLU A 123 -2.03 -16.29 20.31
N ALA A 124 -2.96 -15.37 20.61
CA ALA A 124 -4.03 -15.60 21.57
C ALA A 124 -4.99 -16.74 21.14
N ALA A 125 -5.13 -16.97 19.83
CA ALA A 125 -5.88 -18.09 19.26
C ALA A 125 -5.05 -19.40 19.17
N GLY A 126 -3.79 -19.41 19.65
CA GLY A 126 -2.94 -20.59 19.71
C GLY A 126 -1.97 -20.76 18.55
N ALA A 127 -1.82 -19.76 17.68
CA ALA A 127 -0.81 -19.80 16.62
C ALA A 127 0.61 -19.71 17.21
N GLN A 128 1.54 -20.46 16.62
CA GLN A 128 2.96 -20.39 16.94
C GLN A 128 3.67 -19.42 15.99
N LEU A 129 4.37 -18.43 16.56
CA LEU A 129 5.08 -17.40 15.81
C LEU A 129 6.59 -17.68 15.80
N HIS A 130 7.15 -17.97 14.64
CA HIS A 130 8.58 -18.24 14.44
C HIS A 130 9.28 -17.03 13.85
N PHE A 131 9.73 -16.10 14.69
CA PHE A 131 10.50 -14.92 14.26
C PHE A 131 11.96 -15.28 13.98
N ASN A 132 12.63 -14.51 13.11
CA ASN A 132 14.02 -14.70 12.71
C ASN A 132 14.30 -16.13 12.17
N THR A 133 13.29 -16.73 11.58
CA THR A 133 13.35 -18.10 11.08
C THR A 133 13.16 -18.08 9.55
N PRO A 134 14.24 -17.97 8.77
CA PRO A 134 14.13 -17.97 7.31
C PRO A 134 13.67 -19.33 6.80
N VAL A 135 12.69 -19.30 5.90
CA VAL A 135 12.28 -20.50 5.15
C VAL A 135 13.24 -20.69 3.99
N LEU A 136 13.84 -21.88 3.89
CA LEU A 136 14.82 -22.25 2.87
C LEU A 136 14.18 -22.97 1.69
N ALA A 137 13.16 -23.82 1.97
CA ALA A 137 12.43 -24.57 0.96
C ALA A 137 11.04 -24.96 1.46
N ILE A 138 10.14 -25.20 0.51
CA ILE A 138 8.81 -25.78 0.72
C ILE A 138 8.75 -27.03 -0.16
N GLU A 139 8.56 -28.18 0.46
CA GLU A 139 8.60 -29.49 -0.20
C GLU A 139 7.26 -30.21 -0.01
N GLU A 140 6.58 -30.52 -1.11
CA GLU A 140 5.37 -31.32 -1.08
C GLU A 140 5.73 -32.80 -1.00
N GLU A 141 5.20 -33.50 0.01
CA GLU A 141 5.39 -34.92 0.25
C GLU A 141 4.06 -35.69 0.25
N PRO A 142 4.07 -37.02 0.08
CA PRO A 142 2.86 -37.79 0.29
C PRO A 142 2.32 -37.57 1.70
N GLY A 143 1.12 -36.94 1.78
CA GLY A 143 0.42 -36.71 3.06
C GLY A 143 0.66 -35.34 3.70
N GLY A 144 1.45 -34.42 3.11
CA GLY A 144 1.63 -33.08 3.68
C GLY A 144 2.65 -32.23 2.96
N VAL A 145 3.07 -31.16 3.62
CA VAL A 145 4.11 -30.24 3.17
C VAL A 145 5.18 -30.13 4.25
N VAL A 146 6.44 -30.07 3.85
CA VAL A 146 7.57 -29.82 4.74
C VAL A 146 8.15 -28.45 4.47
N VAL A 147 8.17 -27.59 5.49
CA VAL A 147 8.83 -26.28 5.45
C VAL A 147 10.22 -26.41 6.07
N ARG A 148 11.26 -26.20 5.27
CA ARG A 148 12.66 -26.26 5.70
C ARG A 148 13.13 -24.93 6.25
N THR A 149 13.70 -24.95 7.45
CA THR A 149 14.42 -23.84 8.07
C THR A 149 15.87 -24.25 8.38
N PRO A 150 16.77 -23.34 8.78
CA PRO A 150 18.12 -23.71 9.15
C PRO A 150 18.21 -24.72 10.32
N ASN A 151 17.22 -24.71 11.20
CA ASN A 151 17.29 -25.45 12.47
C ASN A 151 16.35 -26.65 12.52
N GLU A 152 15.28 -26.66 11.72
CA GLU A 152 14.23 -27.68 11.81
C GLU A 152 13.48 -27.85 10.48
N ALA A 153 12.71 -28.92 10.42
CA ALA A 153 11.73 -29.18 9.37
C ALA A 153 10.33 -29.20 9.98
N ILE A 154 9.50 -28.23 9.62
CA ILE A 154 8.13 -28.11 10.13
C ILE A 154 7.20 -28.82 9.15
N ARG A 155 6.39 -29.76 9.65
CA ARG A 155 5.38 -30.46 8.85
C ARG A 155 4.02 -29.80 9.01
N ALA A 156 3.30 -29.66 7.91
CA ALA A 156 1.95 -29.12 7.86
C ALA A 156 1.10 -29.88 6.84
N ASP A 157 -0.21 -29.83 6.99
CA ASP A 157 -1.16 -30.36 5.99
C ASP A 157 -1.21 -29.42 4.78
N THR A 158 -1.17 -28.10 5.04
CA THR A 158 -1.24 -27.04 4.03
C THR A 158 -0.30 -25.90 4.40
N VAL A 159 0.29 -25.26 3.41
CA VAL A 159 1.16 -24.08 3.56
C VAL A 159 0.59 -22.92 2.74
N ILE A 160 0.50 -21.74 3.34
CA ILE A 160 0.23 -20.50 2.62
C ILE A 160 1.54 -19.75 2.41
N LEU A 161 1.96 -19.65 1.16
CA LEU A 161 3.16 -18.90 0.74
C LEU A 161 2.78 -17.44 0.49
N ALA A 162 2.96 -16.57 1.49
CA ALA A 162 2.66 -15.14 1.44
C ALA A 162 3.94 -14.29 1.62
N SER A 163 5.07 -14.75 1.07
CA SER A 163 6.39 -14.17 1.29
C SER A 163 6.70 -12.93 0.41
N GLY A 164 5.70 -12.40 -0.31
CA GLY A 164 5.82 -11.18 -1.10
C GLY A 164 6.95 -11.27 -2.14
N SER A 165 7.89 -10.33 -2.10
CA SER A 165 9.00 -10.29 -3.04
C SER A 165 10.00 -11.45 -2.87
N TRP A 166 10.01 -12.14 -1.73
CA TRP A 166 10.84 -13.34 -1.51
C TRP A 166 10.24 -14.61 -2.10
N SER A 167 9.01 -14.58 -2.59
CA SER A 167 8.34 -15.75 -3.17
C SER A 167 9.14 -16.37 -4.33
N THR A 168 9.86 -15.55 -5.10
CA THR A 168 10.72 -16.02 -6.19
C THR A 168 11.89 -16.91 -5.75
N ARG A 169 12.26 -16.89 -4.46
CA ARG A 169 13.30 -17.77 -3.89
C ARG A 169 12.74 -19.12 -3.47
N LEU A 170 11.44 -19.18 -3.19
CA LEU A 170 10.75 -20.38 -2.69
C LEU A 170 9.98 -21.13 -3.78
N ASP A 171 9.58 -20.41 -4.84
CA ASP A 171 8.91 -21.00 -6.01
C ASP A 171 9.54 -20.43 -7.30
N GLU A 172 10.24 -21.29 -8.04
CA GLU A 172 10.94 -20.92 -9.28
C GLU A 172 10.01 -20.47 -10.39
N ARG A 173 8.76 -20.95 -10.42
CA ARG A 173 7.73 -20.56 -11.42
C ARG A 173 7.45 -19.06 -11.37
N LEU A 174 7.64 -18.43 -10.21
CA LEU A 174 7.39 -17.02 -9.98
C LEU A 174 8.50 -16.10 -10.50
N ARG A 175 9.69 -16.63 -10.82
CA ARG A 175 10.84 -15.82 -11.29
C ARG A 175 10.59 -15.09 -12.61
N ASP A 176 9.87 -15.74 -13.51
CA ASP A 176 9.54 -15.15 -14.80
C ASP A 176 8.28 -14.29 -14.75
N LEU A 177 7.41 -14.52 -13.79
CA LEU A 177 6.15 -13.82 -13.59
C LEU A 177 6.33 -12.52 -12.81
N LEU A 178 7.13 -12.53 -11.76
CA LEU A 178 7.26 -11.37 -10.87
C LEU A 178 8.41 -10.45 -11.27
N ARG A 179 8.17 -9.15 -11.10
CA ARG A 179 9.19 -8.10 -11.20
C ARG A 179 9.18 -7.30 -9.90
N LEU A 180 10.36 -7.06 -9.34
CA LEU A 180 10.49 -6.31 -8.10
C LEU A 180 10.65 -4.83 -8.41
N GLN A 181 9.67 -4.04 -7.99
CA GLN A 181 9.74 -2.59 -8.10
C GLN A 181 10.02 -1.98 -6.73
N VAL A 182 10.76 -0.90 -6.76
CA VAL A 182 11.08 -0.15 -5.56
C VAL A 182 9.88 0.70 -5.17
N LEU A 183 9.53 0.67 -3.90
CA LEU A 183 8.59 1.58 -3.26
C LEU A 183 9.39 2.54 -2.37
N GLY A 184 9.47 3.78 -2.79
CA GLY A 184 10.11 4.81 -2.01
C GLY A 184 9.10 5.66 -1.25
N LEU A 185 9.38 5.95 0.00
CA LEU A 185 8.52 6.75 0.86
C LEU A 185 9.30 7.93 1.41
N THR A 186 8.63 9.09 1.48
CA THR A 186 9.19 10.33 2.00
C THR A 186 8.18 11.05 2.89
N TRP A 187 8.67 11.73 3.94
CA TRP A 187 7.88 12.53 4.85
C TRP A 187 8.44 13.94 4.94
N PHE A 188 7.55 14.90 4.99
CA PHE A 188 7.90 16.33 4.97
C PHE A 188 7.22 17.06 6.13
N MET A 189 7.90 18.07 6.68
CA MET A 189 7.31 18.99 7.63
C MET A 189 6.59 20.11 6.90
N PRO A 190 5.28 20.36 7.20
CA PRO A 190 4.60 21.55 6.73
C PRO A 190 4.95 22.79 7.58
N THR A 191 4.65 23.96 7.07
CA THR A 191 4.77 25.23 7.81
C THR A 191 3.84 25.26 9.01
N ASP A 192 2.61 24.73 8.86
CA ASP A 192 1.65 24.53 9.94
C ASP A 192 1.09 23.11 9.84
N ILE A 193 1.35 22.31 10.87
CA ILE A 193 0.90 20.91 10.93
C ILE A 193 -0.62 20.82 11.11
N ALA A 194 -1.27 21.83 11.68
CA ALA A 194 -2.71 21.82 11.92
C ALA A 194 -3.55 21.69 10.64
N ASP A 195 -3.01 22.15 9.51
CA ASP A 195 -3.67 22.02 8.20
C ASP A 195 -3.57 20.61 7.59
N PHE A 196 -2.70 19.77 8.15
CA PHE A 196 -2.40 18.42 7.64
C PHE A 196 -2.75 17.31 8.62
N LEU A 197 -3.48 17.62 9.68
CA LEU A 197 -4.02 16.61 10.60
C LEU A 197 -5.18 15.85 9.94
N PRO A 198 -5.48 14.62 10.41
CA PRO A 198 -6.54 13.76 9.84
C PRO A 198 -7.91 14.41 9.70
N GLU A 199 -8.24 15.37 10.57
CA GLU A 199 -9.53 16.08 10.56
C GLU A 199 -9.66 17.09 9.40
N ARG A 200 -8.54 17.45 8.76
CA ARG A 200 -8.49 18.50 7.72
C ARG A 200 -7.87 18.03 6.41
N PHE A 201 -7.08 16.98 6.46
CA PHE A 201 -6.32 16.50 5.31
C PHE A 201 -6.58 15.02 5.08
N PRO A 202 -7.26 14.62 3.99
CA PRO A 202 -7.50 13.23 3.67
C PRO A 202 -6.23 12.51 3.20
N ALA A 203 -6.26 11.18 3.14
CA ALA A 203 -5.31 10.45 2.32
C ALA A 203 -5.47 10.89 0.86
N PHE A 204 -4.41 10.87 0.05
CA PHE A 204 -4.49 11.45 -1.28
C PHE A 204 -3.72 10.69 -2.34
N LEU A 205 -4.16 10.86 -3.59
CA LEU A 205 -3.47 10.52 -4.82
C LEU A 205 -3.54 11.72 -5.75
N ARG A 206 -2.42 12.08 -6.34
CA ARG A 206 -2.32 13.19 -7.28
C ARG A 206 -1.51 12.80 -8.50
N ASP A 207 -2.14 12.91 -9.65
CA ASP A 207 -1.55 12.57 -10.93
C ASP A 207 -1.37 13.83 -11.79
N VAL A 208 -0.11 14.17 -12.11
CA VAL A 208 0.24 15.30 -12.99
C VAL A 208 1.32 14.86 -13.97
N GLY A 209 1.01 14.86 -15.26
CA GLY A 209 1.93 14.36 -16.27
C GLY A 209 2.38 12.92 -15.94
N PRO A 210 3.68 12.62 -15.89
CA PRO A 210 4.19 11.31 -15.54
C PRO A 210 4.31 11.10 -14.01
N VAL A 211 4.00 12.12 -13.20
CA VAL A 211 4.22 12.10 -11.75
C VAL A 211 2.96 11.60 -11.06
N HIS A 212 3.11 10.57 -10.26
CA HIS A 212 2.10 10.07 -9.34
C HIS A 212 2.57 10.30 -7.91
N PHE A 213 1.89 11.21 -7.19
CA PHE A 213 2.09 11.44 -5.76
C PHE A 213 0.98 10.76 -4.97
N PHE A 214 1.35 10.17 -3.86
CA PHE A 214 0.41 9.59 -2.90
C PHE A 214 0.86 9.86 -1.47
N GLY A 215 -0.07 9.89 -0.56
CA GLY A 215 0.27 10.14 0.82
C GLY A 215 -0.91 10.06 1.77
N ALA A 216 -0.63 10.50 2.99
CA ALA A 216 -1.57 10.45 4.10
C ALA A 216 -1.37 11.67 5.00
N PRO A 217 -2.41 12.04 5.79
CA PRO A 217 -2.28 13.07 6.80
C PRO A 217 -1.18 12.75 7.83
N SER A 218 -0.88 13.70 8.67
CA SER A 218 0.06 13.49 9.76
C SER A 218 -0.46 12.45 10.75
N LEU A 219 0.36 11.43 11.00
CA LEU A 219 0.09 10.42 12.02
C LEU A 219 1.04 10.55 13.23
N ASP A 220 2.11 11.32 13.09
CA ASP A 220 3.12 11.56 14.10
C ASP A 220 3.01 12.96 14.75
N GLY A 221 2.13 13.83 14.23
CA GLY A 221 1.89 15.17 14.74
C GLY A 221 2.89 16.23 14.27
N TYR A 222 3.84 15.91 13.38
CA TYR A 222 4.83 16.88 12.89
C TYR A 222 5.18 16.73 11.41
N SER A 223 4.91 15.59 10.77
CA SER A 223 5.20 15.38 9.36
C SER A 223 4.01 14.77 8.61
N ILE A 224 3.97 14.93 7.30
CA ILE A 224 3.03 14.25 6.43
C ILE A 224 3.78 13.33 5.48
N LYS A 225 3.17 12.23 5.13
CA LYS A 225 3.68 11.36 4.08
C LYS A 225 3.24 11.91 2.72
N ALA A 226 4.22 12.26 1.89
CA ALA A 226 4.01 12.63 0.50
C ALA A 226 5.12 11.98 -0.33
N SER A 227 4.76 11.01 -1.16
CA SER A 227 5.73 10.17 -1.86
C SER A 227 5.39 10.07 -3.33
N SER A 228 6.41 10.03 -4.18
CA SER A 228 6.30 9.63 -5.58
C SER A 228 7.07 8.35 -5.81
N ASN A 229 6.63 7.56 -6.79
CA ASN A 229 7.37 6.38 -7.16
C ASN A 229 8.69 6.78 -7.84
N PRO A 230 9.84 6.33 -7.33
CA PRO A 230 11.11 6.55 -7.99
C PRO A 230 11.17 5.79 -9.31
N THR A 231 11.86 6.37 -10.30
CA THR A 231 12.12 5.71 -11.59
C THR A 231 13.39 4.83 -11.51
N TRP A 232 13.41 3.92 -10.55
CA TRP A 232 14.51 2.98 -10.40
C TRP A 232 14.35 1.75 -11.29
N PRO A 233 15.47 1.11 -11.70
CA PRO A 233 15.40 -0.12 -12.46
C PRO A 233 14.61 -1.20 -11.71
N VAL A 234 13.91 -2.03 -12.48
CA VAL A 234 13.28 -3.23 -11.95
C VAL A 234 14.35 -4.19 -11.44
N ALA A 235 14.27 -4.59 -10.18
CA ALA A 235 15.18 -5.57 -9.59
C ALA A 235 14.71 -7.01 -9.89
N ARG A 236 15.65 -7.93 -9.98
CA ARG A 236 15.35 -9.37 -10.13
C ARG A 236 15.31 -10.08 -8.78
N ASP A 237 16.06 -9.55 -7.82
CA ASP A 237 16.13 -10.08 -6.46
C ASP A 237 16.05 -8.95 -5.44
N VAL A 238 15.60 -9.29 -4.23
CA VAL A 238 15.43 -8.33 -3.12
C VAL A 238 16.75 -7.70 -2.67
N ASP A 239 17.88 -8.38 -2.89
CA ASP A 239 19.20 -7.89 -2.52
C ASP A 239 19.73 -6.82 -3.49
N GLU A 240 19.16 -6.73 -4.69
CA GLU A 240 19.44 -5.67 -5.67
C GLU A 240 18.72 -4.35 -5.35
N VAL A 241 17.71 -4.38 -4.48
CA VAL A 241 16.93 -3.18 -4.14
C VAL A 241 17.74 -2.24 -3.25
N PRO A 242 17.90 -0.96 -3.62
CA PRO A 242 18.60 0.03 -2.81
C PRO A 242 18.03 0.11 -1.39
N ARG A 243 18.88 0.42 -0.42
CA ARG A 243 18.48 0.56 0.99
C ARG A 243 18.08 1.98 1.39
N GLY A 244 18.22 2.94 0.49
CA GLY A 244 17.88 4.33 0.72
C GLY A 244 18.00 5.16 -0.56
N TYR A 245 17.53 6.38 -0.48
CA TYR A 245 17.66 7.38 -1.53
C TYR A 245 19.05 8.02 -1.52
N SER A 246 19.56 8.40 -2.69
CA SER A 246 20.65 9.36 -2.80
C SER A 246 20.17 10.78 -2.42
N ARG A 247 21.12 11.65 -2.05
CA ARG A 247 20.79 13.06 -1.78
C ARG A 247 20.17 13.76 -2.99
N HIS A 248 20.62 13.44 -4.19
CA HIS A 248 20.10 14.01 -5.43
C HIS A 248 18.61 13.66 -5.63
N GLU A 249 18.24 12.40 -5.39
CA GLU A 249 16.84 11.95 -5.47
C GLU A 249 15.97 12.63 -4.42
N LEU A 250 16.43 12.74 -3.18
CA LEU A 250 15.69 13.43 -2.12
C LEU A 250 15.45 14.91 -2.45
N VAL A 251 16.45 15.61 -3.02
CA VAL A 251 16.27 17.00 -3.49
C VAL A 251 15.22 17.09 -4.59
N LYS A 252 15.25 16.19 -5.57
CA LYS A 252 14.25 16.15 -6.65
C LYS A 252 12.84 15.89 -6.14
N ILE A 253 12.68 14.89 -5.27
CA ILE A 253 11.37 14.57 -4.68
C ILE A 253 10.89 15.73 -3.82
N GLY A 254 11.77 16.37 -3.05
CA GLY A 254 11.42 17.51 -2.22
C GLY A 254 10.94 18.72 -3.04
N GLN A 255 11.59 19.00 -4.18
CA GLN A 255 11.13 20.05 -5.10
C GLN A 255 9.76 19.75 -5.67
N GLN A 256 9.50 18.50 -6.08
CA GLN A 256 8.18 18.06 -6.53
C GLN A 256 7.13 18.15 -5.41
N ALA A 257 7.47 17.71 -4.19
CA ALA A 257 6.56 17.82 -3.05
C ALA A 257 6.19 19.29 -2.76
N LYS A 258 7.15 20.21 -2.83
CA LYS A 258 6.93 21.65 -2.67
C LYS A 258 6.05 22.24 -3.76
N GLU A 259 6.17 21.75 -5.00
CA GLU A 259 5.32 22.17 -6.12
C GLU A 259 3.87 21.78 -5.87
N PHE A 260 3.60 20.56 -5.41
CA PHE A 260 2.23 20.07 -5.15
C PHE A 260 1.64 20.53 -3.83
N PHE A 261 2.48 20.83 -2.85
CA PHE A 261 2.10 21.25 -1.51
C PHE A 261 2.94 22.46 -1.07
N PRO A 262 2.54 23.68 -1.42
CA PRO A 262 3.36 24.88 -1.18
C PRO A 262 3.72 25.14 0.29
N ALA A 263 2.97 24.57 1.22
CA ALA A 263 3.26 24.68 2.65
C ALA A 263 4.33 23.72 3.15
N LEU A 264 4.80 22.76 2.34
CA LEU A 264 5.85 21.82 2.78
C LEU A 264 7.26 22.42 2.72
N ASN A 265 8.09 22.10 3.72
CA ASN A 265 9.51 22.25 3.59
C ASN A 265 10.03 21.21 2.55
N PRO A 266 10.80 21.61 1.53
CA PRO A 266 11.25 20.68 0.49
C PRO A 266 12.31 19.68 0.95
N GLU A 267 12.85 19.80 2.16
CA GLU A 267 13.78 18.83 2.72
C GLU A 267 12.99 17.74 3.46
N PRO A 268 13.01 16.48 2.99
CA PRO A 268 12.30 15.41 3.69
C PRO A 268 12.97 15.12 5.04
N VAL A 269 12.17 15.03 6.10
CA VAL A 269 12.64 14.72 7.46
C VAL A 269 12.84 13.23 7.69
N ARG A 270 12.22 12.40 6.85
CA ARG A 270 12.35 10.95 6.86
C ARG A 270 12.19 10.40 5.46
N SER A 271 12.91 9.34 5.16
CA SER A 271 12.71 8.55 3.93
C SER A 271 12.95 7.07 4.20
N SER A 272 12.31 6.22 3.43
CA SER A 272 12.53 4.77 3.48
C SER A 272 12.34 4.16 2.09
N VAL A 273 12.96 2.99 1.90
CA VAL A 273 12.93 2.26 0.64
C VAL A 273 12.50 0.82 0.91
N HIS A 274 11.49 0.40 0.18
CA HIS A 274 10.89 -0.92 0.25
C HIS A 274 10.81 -1.51 -1.16
N HIS A 275 10.33 -2.73 -1.26
CA HIS A 275 10.12 -3.39 -2.55
C HIS A 275 8.76 -4.08 -2.60
N CYS A 276 8.16 -4.08 -3.79
CA CYS A 276 6.90 -4.74 -4.08
C CYS A 276 7.08 -5.71 -5.25
N ALA A 277 6.43 -6.86 -5.17
CA ALA A 277 6.35 -7.80 -6.28
C ALA A 277 5.18 -7.39 -7.20
N TYR A 278 5.48 -7.21 -8.47
CA TYR A 278 4.53 -6.83 -9.52
C TYR A 278 4.38 -7.94 -10.54
N THR A 279 3.17 -8.18 -10.97
CA THR A 279 2.85 -8.97 -12.16
C THR A 279 2.78 -8.05 -13.38
N PRO A 280 2.90 -8.58 -14.62
CA PRO A 280 2.83 -7.76 -15.84
C PRO A 280 1.52 -6.99 -16.00
N ASP A 281 0.40 -7.59 -15.61
CA ASP A 281 -0.95 -7.04 -15.71
C ASP A 281 -1.46 -6.42 -14.39
N ARG A 282 -0.60 -6.38 -13.35
CA ARG A 282 -0.91 -5.91 -12.00
C ARG A 282 -2.02 -6.70 -11.29
N THR A 283 -2.39 -7.86 -11.79
CA THR A 283 -3.34 -8.75 -11.11
C THR A 283 -2.61 -9.58 -10.05
N PRO A 284 -3.13 -9.66 -8.81
CA PRO A 284 -2.57 -10.53 -7.78
C PRO A 284 -2.50 -11.99 -8.22
N VAL A 285 -1.45 -12.68 -7.80
CA VAL A 285 -1.36 -14.13 -7.93
C VAL A 285 -1.96 -14.75 -6.69
N VAL A 286 -3.05 -15.48 -6.88
CA VAL A 286 -3.61 -16.41 -5.91
C VAL A 286 -3.70 -17.77 -6.61
N ASP A 287 -2.83 -18.67 -6.27
CA ASP A 287 -2.67 -19.97 -6.95
C ASP A 287 -2.60 -21.10 -5.94
N VAL A 288 -3.04 -22.27 -6.36
CA VAL A 288 -3.02 -23.49 -5.55
C VAL A 288 -2.21 -24.55 -6.29
N SER A 289 -1.27 -25.19 -5.61
CA SER A 289 -0.45 -26.27 -6.21
C SER A 289 -1.32 -27.44 -6.69
N GLY A 290 -0.76 -28.24 -7.58
CA GLY A 290 -1.47 -29.41 -8.12
C GLY A 290 -1.88 -30.46 -7.05
N SER A 291 -1.24 -30.46 -5.89
CA SER A 291 -1.60 -31.27 -4.73
C SER A 291 -2.65 -30.61 -3.82
N GLU A 292 -3.03 -29.35 -4.12
CA GLU A 292 -3.91 -28.51 -3.28
C GLU A 292 -3.37 -28.21 -1.88
N ARG A 293 -2.04 -28.38 -1.67
CA ARG A 293 -1.40 -28.24 -0.35
C ARG A 293 -0.61 -26.97 -0.17
N VAL A 294 -0.19 -26.32 -1.25
CA VAL A 294 0.49 -25.02 -1.19
C VAL A 294 -0.37 -23.96 -1.86
N VAL A 295 -0.82 -22.99 -1.08
CA VAL A 295 -1.55 -21.82 -1.55
C VAL A 295 -0.56 -20.66 -1.65
N THR A 296 -0.38 -20.09 -2.82
CA THR A 296 0.53 -18.96 -3.06
C THR A 296 -0.26 -17.67 -3.20
N VAL A 297 0.08 -16.67 -2.38
CA VAL A 297 -0.47 -15.31 -2.45
C VAL A 297 0.67 -14.33 -2.61
N THR A 298 0.84 -13.77 -3.81
CA THR A 298 1.96 -12.86 -4.13
C THR A 298 1.63 -11.93 -5.29
N GLY A 299 2.59 -11.12 -5.75
CA GLY A 299 2.40 -10.27 -6.93
C GLY A 299 1.32 -9.21 -6.74
N LEU A 300 1.15 -8.67 -5.52
CA LEU A 300 0.07 -7.74 -5.18
C LEU A 300 0.27 -6.33 -5.78
N SER A 301 1.32 -6.13 -6.58
CA SER A 301 1.52 -5.00 -7.49
C SER A 301 1.33 -3.60 -6.88
N GLY A 302 1.78 -3.43 -5.62
CA GLY A 302 1.73 -2.14 -4.91
C GLY A 302 0.38 -1.79 -4.28
N HIS A 303 -0.67 -2.57 -4.51
CA HIS A 303 -1.99 -2.27 -3.98
C HIS A 303 -2.58 -3.35 -3.03
N GLY A 304 -1.78 -4.33 -2.62
CA GLY A 304 -2.25 -5.49 -1.88
C GLY A 304 -2.65 -5.25 -0.42
N PHE A 305 -1.97 -4.36 0.31
CA PHE A 305 -2.17 -4.25 1.77
C PHE A 305 -3.63 -3.98 2.16
N LYS A 306 -4.34 -3.15 1.41
CA LYS A 306 -5.75 -2.84 1.66
C LYS A 306 -6.67 -4.07 1.55
N PHE A 307 -6.23 -5.10 0.79
CA PHE A 307 -6.96 -6.36 0.63
C PHE A 307 -6.56 -7.45 1.63
N ALA A 308 -5.54 -7.23 2.45
CA ALA A 308 -4.98 -8.26 3.32
C ALA A 308 -6.03 -9.06 4.13
N PRO A 309 -7.07 -8.44 4.71
CA PRO A 309 -8.04 -9.21 5.50
C PRO A 309 -9.05 -10.00 4.68
N VAL A 310 -9.15 -9.79 3.36
CA VAL A 310 -10.09 -10.51 2.47
C VAL A 310 -9.39 -11.55 1.57
N LEU A 311 -8.07 -11.50 1.48
CA LEU A 311 -7.25 -12.49 0.80
C LEU A 311 -7.02 -13.71 1.67
#